data_e6c276db498345f3e26f55a82d7be849
#
_entry.id   e6c276db498345f3e26f55a82d7be849
#
_cell.length_a   1.000
_cell.length_b   1.000
_cell.length_c   1.000
_cell.angle_alpha   90.00
_cell.angle_beta   90.00
_cell.angle_gamma   90.00
#
_symmetry.space_group_name_H-M   'P 1'
#
loop_
_entity.id
_entity.type
_entity.pdbx_description
1 polymer ?
#
loop_
_entity_poly.entity_id
_entity_poly.type
_entity_poly.pdbx_seq_one_letter_code
_entity_poly.pdbx_strand_id
1 'polypeptide(L)'
;MFSIKDRKRVRDYVLALASADARVTAGAVVGSLARDDGDRWSDLDLTFAVVDGVPILEVLDDWTRHVVAEFDAVQLFDLPSGPSLYRVFLIPGCLQFDLSFTPASEFGASGPEFRLLFGSAVEKPYAPPPSAEELFGYAVHHALRARFCIERGRFWQAEYWISGIRDDALSLACLRRGLPAREGRGFDDLPAEVRDAFREALVVSLERDELLRALGAAIAMLLREAGEVQALAEKVEPQLRELTAAF
;
A
#
# COMPACT_ATOMS: atom_id res chain seq x y z
N MET A 1 23.41 4.54 2.95
CA MET A 1 22.11 4.98 2.36
C MET A 1 22.35 5.44 0.92
N PHE A 2 21.49 5.02 0.00
CA PHE A 2 21.58 5.42 -1.42
C PHE A 2 21.43 6.94 -1.60
N SER A 3 21.88 7.43 -2.76
CA SER A 3 21.72 8.82 -3.19
C SER A 3 20.80 8.89 -4.44
N ILE A 4 20.35 10.10 -4.77
CA ILE A 4 19.62 10.37 -6.03
C ILE A 4 20.44 9.92 -7.25
N LYS A 5 21.78 10.03 -7.18
CA LYS A 5 22.67 9.57 -8.27
C LYS A 5 22.64 8.06 -8.43
N ASP A 6 22.62 7.32 -7.33
CA ASP A 6 22.55 5.85 -7.36
C ASP A 6 21.23 5.41 -7.99
N ARG A 7 20.11 6.00 -7.56
CA ARG A 7 18.78 5.73 -8.13
C ARG A 7 18.74 6.06 -9.62
N LYS A 8 19.32 7.20 -10.02
CA LYS A 8 19.40 7.57 -11.43
C LYS A 8 20.23 6.58 -12.24
N ARG A 9 21.37 6.10 -11.69
CA ARG A 9 22.20 5.09 -12.34
C ARG A 9 21.44 3.81 -12.60
N VAL A 10 20.67 3.31 -11.61
CA VAL A 10 19.83 2.11 -11.77
C VAL A 10 18.79 2.34 -12.87
N ARG A 11 18.07 3.46 -12.80
CA ARG A 11 17.07 3.83 -13.83
C ARG A 11 17.66 3.85 -15.23
N ASP A 12 18.77 4.56 -15.41
CA ASP A 12 19.38 4.75 -16.73
C ASP A 12 19.89 3.43 -17.30
N TYR A 13 20.43 2.54 -16.44
CA TYR A 13 20.83 1.19 -16.83
C TYR A 13 19.65 0.34 -17.30
N VAL A 14 18.56 0.32 -16.52
CA VAL A 14 17.36 -0.45 -16.83
C VAL A 14 16.68 0.07 -18.11
N LEU A 15 16.68 1.38 -18.33
CA LEU A 15 16.18 1.96 -19.59
C LEU A 15 17.06 1.59 -20.80
N ALA A 16 18.37 1.44 -20.59
CA ALA A 16 19.26 0.94 -21.66
C ALA A 16 18.97 -0.54 -21.97
N LEU A 17 18.70 -1.37 -20.96
CA LEU A 17 18.23 -2.75 -21.19
C LEU A 17 16.94 -2.76 -22.00
N ALA A 18 15.98 -1.92 -21.64
CA ALA A 18 14.70 -1.80 -22.35
C ALA A 18 14.90 -1.43 -23.84
N SER A 19 15.81 -0.53 -24.12
CA SER A 19 16.11 -0.10 -25.48
C SER A 19 16.79 -1.19 -26.34
N ALA A 20 17.45 -2.14 -25.68
CA ALA A 20 18.17 -3.22 -26.35
C ALA A 20 17.35 -4.52 -26.48
N ASP A 21 16.24 -4.65 -25.76
CA ASP A 21 15.42 -5.86 -25.73
C ASP A 21 14.19 -5.72 -26.65
N ALA A 22 14.22 -6.40 -27.79
CA ALA A 22 13.13 -6.37 -28.77
C ALA A 22 11.79 -6.94 -28.24
N ARG A 23 11.80 -7.63 -27.10
CA ARG A 23 10.58 -8.11 -26.43
C ARG A 23 9.85 -6.99 -25.68
N VAL A 24 10.49 -5.85 -25.44
CA VAL A 24 9.94 -4.71 -24.68
C VAL A 24 9.51 -3.61 -25.65
N THR A 25 8.25 -3.21 -25.60
CA THR A 25 7.62 -2.27 -26.55
C THR A 25 7.31 -0.90 -25.94
N ALA A 26 7.17 -0.81 -24.61
CA ALA A 26 6.93 0.45 -23.93
C ALA A 26 7.51 0.40 -22.52
N GLY A 27 7.71 1.57 -21.93
CA GLY A 27 8.14 1.69 -20.54
C GLY A 27 7.62 2.95 -19.89
N ALA A 28 7.36 2.86 -18.58
CA ALA A 28 6.89 3.97 -17.76
C ALA A 28 7.58 3.97 -16.40
N VAL A 29 7.63 5.13 -15.78
CA VAL A 29 7.88 5.28 -14.35
C VAL A 29 6.54 5.40 -13.64
N VAL A 30 6.41 4.76 -12.49
CA VAL A 30 5.21 4.81 -11.65
C VAL A 30 5.57 5.31 -10.23
N GLY A 31 4.56 5.48 -9.37
CA GLY A 31 4.78 5.96 -8.02
C GLY A 31 5.18 7.45 -7.94
N SER A 32 5.83 7.85 -6.86
CA SER A 32 6.15 9.25 -6.55
C SER A 32 6.98 9.94 -7.64
N LEU A 33 7.89 9.19 -8.29
CA LEU A 33 8.72 9.71 -9.38
C LEU A 33 7.95 10.00 -10.68
N ALA A 34 6.74 9.49 -10.83
CA ALA A 34 5.92 9.76 -12.02
C ALA A 34 5.38 11.19 -12.05
N ARG A 35 5.18 11.81 -10.90
CA ARG A 35 4.65 13.18 -10.74
C ARG A 35 5.72 14.25 -10.52
N ASP A 36 7.00 13.88 -10.58
CA ASP A 36 8.14 14.72 -10.19
C ASP A 36 8.12 15.17 -8.71
N ASP A 37 7.31 14.53 -7.87
CA ASP A 37 7.22 14.73 -6.42
C ASP A 37 8.24 13.89 -5.65
N GLY A 38 9.03 13.09 -6.35
CA GLY A 38 10.01 12.19 -5.77
C GLY A 38 11.12 12.93 -5.02
N ASP A 39 11.26 12.64 -3.75
CA ASP A 39 12.33 13.13 -2.89
C ASP A 39 13.54 12.18 -2.88
N ARG A 40 14.50 12.45 -1.98
CA ARG A 40 15.67 11.59 -1.88
C ARG A 40 15.37 10.19 -1.32
N TRP A 41 14.23 10.00 -0.66
CA TRP A 41 13.82 8.76 -0.01
C TRP A 41 12.93 7.88 -0.87
N SER A 42 12.47 8.43 -2.01
CA SER A 42 11.66 7.68 -2.95
C SER A 42 12.42 6.47 -3.49
N ASP A 43 11.76 5.35 -3.55
CA ASP A 43 12.16 4.15 -4.28
C ASP A 43 12.20 4.38 -5.80
N LEU A 44 12.50 3.33 -6.53
CA LEU A 44 12.47 3.36 -8.00
C LEU A 44 11.47 2.33 -8.49
N ASP A 45 10.41 2.81 -9.14
CA ASP A 45 9.38 1.95 -9.73
C ASP A 45 9.40 2.10 -11.25
N LEU A 46 9.75 1.03 -11.96
CA LEU A 46 9.71 0.97 -13.41
C LEU A 46 8.84 -0.16 -13.89
N THR A 47 8.02 0.14 -14.89
CA THR A 47 7.11 -0.84 -15.49
C THR A 47 7.29 -0.87 -17.01
N PHE A 48 7.24 -2.05 -17.61
CA PHE A 48 7.48 -2.24 -19.03
C PHE A 48 6.41 -3.11 -19.67
N ALA A 49 6.11 -2.80 -20.93
CA ALA A 49 5.26 -3.62 -21.79
C ALA A 49 6.08 -4.70 -22.49
N VAL A 50 5.63 -5.93 -22.40
CA VAL A 50 6.21 -7.07 -23.13
C VAL A 50 5.29 -7.44 -24.29
N VAL A 51 5.88 -7.73 -25.46
CA VAL A 51 5.16 -8.22 -26.64
C VAL A 51 4.22 -9.36 -26.25
N ASP A 52 2.97 -9.28 -26.68
CA ASP A 52 1.95 -10.30 -26.35
C ASP A 52 2.39 -11.69 -26.83
N GLY A 53 2.17 -12.68 -25.98
CA GLY A 53 2.60 -14.05 -26.22
C GLY A 53 4.03 -14.40 -25.77
N VAL A 54 4.83 -13.40 -25.38
CA VAL A 54 6.12 -13.64 -24.74
C VAL A 54 5.89 -13.85 -23.23
N PRO A 55 6.42 -14.93 -22.63
CA PRO A 55 6.27 -15.17 -21.20
C PRO A 55 6.97 -14.08 -20.38
N ILE A 56 6.21 -13.33 -19.60
CA ILE A 56 6.72 -12.22 -18.75
C ILE A 56 7.84 -12.70 -17.85
N LEU A 57 7.70 -13.88 -17.24
CA LEU A 57 8.68 -14.42 -16.30
C LEU A 57 10.06 -14.64 -16.95
N GLU A 58 10.10 -15.03 -18.22
CA GLU A 58 11.37 -15.20 -18.96
C GLU A 58 12.11 -13.87 -19.11
N VAL A 59 11.39 -12.80 -19.48
CA VAL A 59 11.97 -11.45 -19.60
C VAL A 59 12.43 -10.94 -18.24
N LEU A 60 11.61 -11.14 -17.22
CA LEU A 60 11.90 -10.72 -15.84
C LEU A 60 13.13 -11.46 -15.28
N ASP A 61 13.26 -12.77 -15.54
CA ASP A 61 14.42 -13.55 -15.10
C ASP A 61 15.70 -13.15 -15.84
N ASP A 62 15.60 -12.84 -17.13
CA ASP A 62 16.73 -12.35 -17.92
C ASP A 62 17.22 -11.01 -17.34
N TRP A 63 16.33 -10.07 -17.14
CA TRP A 63 16.69 -8.75 -16.60
C TRP A 63 17.16 -8.83 -15.15
N THR A 64 16.62 -9.76 -14.36
CA THR A 64 17.10 -10.01 -13.00
C THR A 64 18.59 -10.35 -12.98
N ARG A 65 19.06 -11.22 -13.90
CA ARG A 65 20.49 -11.55 -13.99
C ARG A 65 21.35 -10.30 -14.26
N HIS A 66 20.89 -9.41 -15.12
CA HIS A 66 21.57 -8.16 -15.41
C HIS A 66 21.60 -7.21 -14.21
N VAL A 67 20.44 -7.00 -13.54
CA VAL A 67 20.33 -6.12 -12.37
C VAL A 67 21.17 -6.64 -11.20
N VAL A 68 21.12 -7.94 -10.94
CA VAL A 68 21.93 -8.57 -9.88
C VAL A 68 23.41 -8.43 -10.18
N ALA A 69 23.85 -8.70 -11.41
CA ALA A 69 25.27 -8.64 -11.76
C ALA A 69 25.84 -7.21 -11.75
N GLU A 70 25.04 -6.20 -12.15
CA GLU A 70 25.52 -4.81 -12.23
C GLU A 70 25.49 -4.08 -10.89
N PHE A 71 24.50 -4.38 -10.04
CA PHE A 71 24.24 -3.59 -8.82
C PHE A 71 24.42 -4.39 -7.52
N ASP A 72 24.83 -5.64 -7.59
CA ASP A 72 24.83 -6.53 -6.40
C ASP A 72 23.47 -6.55 -5.69
N ALA A 73 22.41 -6.53 -6.52
CA ALA A 73 21.03 -6.47 -6.04
C ALA A 73 20.57 -7.81 -5.47
N VAL A 74 19.75 -7.76 -4.44
CA VAL A 74 19.09 -8.94 -3.87
C VAL A 74 17.63 -8.93 -4.32
N GLN A 75 17.20 -9.99 -5.01
CA GLN A 75 15.78 -10.22 -5.26
C GLN A 75 15.09 -10.59 -3.94
N LEU A 76 14.02 -9.89 -3.58
CA LEU A 76 13.28 -10.15 -2.36
C LEU A 76 12.09 -11.07 -2.61
N PHE A 77 11.16 -10.66 -3.47
CA PHE A 77 9.95 -11.44 -3.79
C PHE A 77 9.34 -10.97 -5.10
N ASP A 78 8.43 -11.81 -5.62
CA ASP A 78 7.58 -11.49 -6.75
C ASP A 78 6.15 -11.22 -6.26
N LEU A 79 5.48 -10.23 -6.85
CA LEU A 79 4.11 -9.84 -6.56
C LEU A 79 3.28 -9.80 -7.84
N PRO A 80 2.39 -10.79 -8.06
CA PRO A 80 1.40 -10.72 -9.13
C PRO A 80 0.36 -9.63 -8.86
N SER A 81 0.04 -8.82 -9.86
CA SER A 81 -1.00 -7.79 -9.79
C SER A 81 -1.77 -7.71 -11.11
N GLY A 82 -2.91 -8.38 -11.18
CA GLY A 82 -3.66 -8.55 -12.42
C GLY A 82 -2.80 -9.21 -13.50
N PRO A 83 -2.65 -8.59 -14.69
CA PRO A 83 -1.81 -9.09 -15.76
C PRO A 83 -0.31 -8.83 -15.56
N SER A 84 0.05 -8.04 -14.57
CA SER A 84 1.43 -7.60 -14.29
C SER A 84 2.12 -8.52 -13.29
N LEU A 85 3.41 -8.67 -13.46
CA LEU A 85 4.28 -9.32 -12.47
C LEU A 85 5.36 -8.33 -12.04
N TYR A 86 5.38 -8.02 -10.75
CA TYR A 86 6.38 -7.17 -10.10
C TYR A 86 7.46 -8.03 -9.47
N ARG A 87 8.69 -7.57 -9.53
CA ARG A 87 9.82 -8.12 -8.78
C ARG A 87 10.49 -7.02 -7.99
N VAL A 88 10.59 -7.22 -6.70
CA VAL A 88 11.17 -6.27 -5.76
C VAL A 88 12.62 -6.62 -5.51
N PHE A 89 13.50 -5.62 -5.65
CA PHE A 89 14.92 -5.73 -5.37
C PHE A 89 15.33 -4.79 -4.24
N LEU A 90 16.29 -5.27 -3.45
CA LEU A 90 17.06 -4.43 -2.56
C LEU A 90 18.46 -4.25 -3.14
N ILE A 91 18.82 -3.00 -3.40
CA ILE A 91 20.13 -2.61 -3.92
C ILE A 91 20.98 -2.03 -2.77
N PRO A 92 22.31 -2.22 -2.75
CA PRO A 92 23.19 -1.63 -1.75
C PRO A 92 22.91 -0.16 -1.46
N GLY A 93 22.96 0.21 -0.19
CA GLY A 93 22.54 1.52 0.30
C GLY A 93 21.05 1.60 0.65
N CYS A 94 20.33 0.47 0.66
CA CYS A 94 18.91 0.36 0.97
C CYS A 94 18.01 1.04 -0.08
N LEU A 95 18.39 1.00 -1.35
CA LEU A 95 17.50 1.40 -2.44
C LEU A 95 16.57 0.24 -2.78
N GLN A 96 15.26 0.43 -2.62
CA GLN A 96 14.26 -0.46 -3.17
C GLN A 96 14.08 -0.14 -4.66
N PHE A 97 14.04 -1.19 -5.47
CA PHE A 97 13.75 -1.10 -6.90
C PHE A 97 12.68 -2.09 -7.26
N ASP A 98 11.55 -1.60 -7.74
CA ASP A 98 10.41 -2.38 -8.17
C ASP A 98 10.36 -2.39 -9.71
N LEU A 99 10.61 -3.57 -10.25
CA LEU A 99 10.59 -3.83 -11.70
C LEU A 99 9.35 -4.64 -12.04
N SER A 100 8.54 -4.14 -12.96
CA SER A 100 7.37 -4.91 -13.39
C SER A 100 7.26 -5.00 -14.90
N PHE A 101 6.65 -6.11 -15.33
CA PHE A 101 6.27 -6.34 -16.72
C PHE A 101 4.79 -6.65 -16.84
N THR A 102 4.21 -6.19 -17.95
CA THR A 102 2.80 -6.35 -18.30
C THR A 102 2.71 -6.70 -19.79
N PRO A 103 1.81 -7.59 -20.25
CA PRO A 103 1.56 -7.77 -21.68
C PRO A 103 1.23 -6.45 -22.35
N ALA A 104 1.70 -6.22 -23.58
CA ALA A 104 1.52 -4.94 -24.27
C ALA A 104 0.05 -4.56 -24.44
N SER A 105 -0.83 -5.52 -24.65
CA SER A 105 -2.28 -5.33 -24.74
C SER A 105 -2.95 -4.87 -23.43
N GLU A 106 -2.23 -5.01 -22.31
CA GLU A 106 -2.71 -4.67 -20.96
C GLU A 106 -1.88 -3.54 -20.29
N PHE A 107 -0.85 -3.04 -20.99
CA PHE A 107 0.06 -2.04 -20.42
C PHE A 107 -0.56 -0.65 -20.40
N GLY A 108 -0.81 -0.10 -19.24
CA GLY A 108 -1.40 1.22 -19.07
C GLY A 108 -1.51 1.66 -17.61
N ALA A 109 -1.88 2.90 -17.41
CA ALA A 109 -2.03 3.50 -16.10
C ALA A 109 -3.14 2.81 -15.30
N SER A 110 -2.84 2.32 -14.09
CA SER A 110 -3.83 1.86 -13.11
C SER A 110 -4.17 2.91 -12.06
N GLY A 111 -3.54 4.07 -12.13
CA GLY A 111 -3.73 5.22 -11.25
C GLY A 111 -3.04 6.46 -11.81
N PRO A 112 -3.13 7.62 -11.13
CA PRO A 112 -2.59 8.89 -11.60
C PRO A 112 -1.06 8.96 -11.59
N GLU A 113 -0.42 8.03 -10.89
CA GLU A 113 1.03 7.97 -10.73
C GLU A 113 1.67 7.10 -11.82
N PHE A 114 1.50 7.50 -13.07
CA PHE A 114 2.04 6.81 -14.24
C PHE A 114 2.53 7.84 -15.27
N ARG A 115 3.80 7.76 -15.65
CA ARG A 115 4.39 8.59 -16.70
C ARG A 115 5.08 7.72 -17.74
N LEU A 116 4.52 7.70 -18.95
CA LEU A 116 5.08 7.00 -20.09
C LEU A 116 6.42 7.61 -20.46
N LEU A 117 7.44 6.77 -20.63
CA LEU A 117 8.79 7.16 -21.04
C LEU A 117 9.04 6.93 -22.54
N PHE A 118 8.54 5.81 -23.06
CA PHE A 118 8.60 5.46 -24.48
C PHE A 118 7.52 4.44 -24.83
N GLY A 119 7.24 4.28 -26.13
CA GLY A 119 6.23 3.37 -26.64
C GLY A 119 4.81 3.91 -26.48
N SER A 120 3.84 3.02 -26.29
CA SER A 120 2.43 3.37 -26.11
C SER A 120 1.81 2.62 -24.94
N ALA A 121 0.78 3.20 -24.35
CA ALA A 121 0.00 2.62 -23.27
C ALA A 121 -1.48 2.56 -23.67
N VAL A 122 -2.20 1.54 -23.20
CA VAL A 122 -3.64 1.44 -23.38
C VAL A 122 -4.37 2.28 -22.34
N GLU A 123 -5.47 2.88 -22.72
CA GLU A 123 -6.38 3.54 -21.78
C GLU A 123 -7.17 2.49 -21.01
N LYS A 124 -7.19 2.61 -19.70
CA LYS A 124 -8.00 1.77 -18.81
C LYS A 124 -8.46 2.57 -17.59
N PRO A 125 -9.60 2.20 -16.98
CA PRO A 125 -10.05 2.87 -15.78
C PRO A 125 -9.04 2.67 -14.63
N TYR A 126 -8.90 3.70 -13.80
CA TYR A 126 -8.10 3.58 -12.59
C TYR A 126 -8.75 2.60 -11.60
N ALA A 127 -7.91 1.96 -10.80
CA ALA A 127 -8.41 1.14 -9.70
C ALA A 127 -9.22 2.01 -8.73
N PRO A 128 -10.46 1.60 -8.39
CA PRO A 128 -11.28 2.39 -7.47
C PRO A 128 -10.61 2.45 -6.08
N PRO A 129 -10.91 3.50 -5.29
CA PRO A 129 -10.52 3.51 -3.88
C PRO A 129 -11.13 2.31 -3.13
N PRO A 130 -10.66 1.99 -1.92
CA PRO A 130 -11.34 0.98 -1.10
C PRO A 130 -12.78 1.41 -0.81
N SER A 131 -13.69 0.46 -0.71
CA SER A 131 -15.07 0.74 -0.35
C SER A 131 -15.18 1.13 1.13
N ALA A 132 -15.96 2.18 1.44
CA ALA A 132 -16.24 2.56 2.82
C ALA A 132 -16.95 1.43 3.59
N GLU A 133 -17.82 0.67 2.93
CA GLU A 133 -18.50 -0.48 3.53
C GLU A 133 -17.52 -1.60 3.88
N GLU A 134 -16.56 -1.89 3.00
CA GLU A 134 -15.54 -2.91 3.27
C GLU A 134 -14.64 -2.50 4.44
N LEU A 135 -14.10 -1.28 4.42
CA LEU A 135 -13.24 -0.78 5.50
C LEU A 135 -13.98 -0.82 6.86
N PHE A 136 -15.21 -0.31 6.88
CA PHE A 136 -16.03 -0.33 8.10
C PHE A 136 -16.33 -1.75 8.56
N GLY A 137 -16.71 -2.64 7.64
CA GLY A 137 -16.99 -4.04 7.92
C GLY A 137 -15.77 -4.79 8.47
N TYR A 138 -14.59 -4.58 7.88
CA TYR A 138 -13.33 -5.13 8.39
C TYR A 138 -13.02 -4.59 9.80
N ALA A 139 -13.15 -3.30 10.03
CA ALA A 139 -12.92 -2.70 11.34
C ALA A 139 -13.84 -3.26 12.42
N VAL A 140 -15.13 -3.48 12.13
CA VAL A 140 -16.08 -4.15 13.03
C VAL A 140 -15.63 -5.58 13.32
N HIS A 141 -15.23 -6.33 12.29
CA HIS A 141 -14.68 -7.68 12.46
C HIS A 141 -13.42 -7.67 13.35
N HIS A 142 -12.51 -6.73 13.11
CA HIS A 142 -11.29 -6.57 13.90
C HIS A 142 -11.61 -6.25 15.36
N ALA A 143 -12.64 -5.43 15.65
CA ALA A 143 -13.06 -5.10 17.01
C ALA A 143 -13.50 -6.35 17.80
N LEU A 144 -14.30 -7.20 17.20
CA LEU A 144 -14.70 -8.48 17.79
C LEU A 144 -13.49 -9.37 18.08
N ARG A 145 -12.56 -9.47 17.11
CA ARG A 145 -11.34 -10.27 17.26
C ARG A 145 -10.42 -9.73 18.35
N ALA A 146 -10.23 -8.39 18.41
CA ALA A 146 -9.43 -7.75 19.44
C ALA A 146 -9.94 -8.10 20.83
N ARG A 147 -11.24 -7.90 21.09
CA ARG A 147 -11.83 -8.23 22.38
C ARG A 147 -11.66 -9.72 22.74
N PHE A 148 -11.95 -10.62 21.81
CA PHE A 148 -11.82 -12.05 22.07
C PHE A 148 -10.36 -12.48 22.33
N CYS A 149 -9.38 -11.79 21.72
CA CYS A 149 -7.97 -12.02 21.98
C CYS A 149 -7.56 -11.53 23.36
N ILE A 150 -8.05 -10.36 23.78
CA ILE A 150 -7.82 -9.82 25.13
C ILE A 150 -8.33 -10.83 26.18
N GLU A 151 -9.57 -11.33 26.05
CA GLU A 151 -10.15 -12.28 27.01
C GLU A 151 -9.41 -13.62 27.06
N ARG A 152 -8.72 -13.98 25.99
CA ARG A 152 -7.91 -15.20 25.91
C ARG A 152 -6.45 -15.03 26.31
N GLY A 153 -6.05 -13.80 26.75
CA GLY A 153 -4.65 -13.48 27.05
C GLY A 153 -3.73 -13.48 25.83
N ARG A 154 -4.29 -13.34 24.62
CA ARG A 154 -3.50 -13.29 23.36
C ARG A 154 -3.20 -11.83 22.99
N PHE A 155 -2.39 -11.17 23.79
CA PHE A 155 -2.21 -9.72 23.75
C PHE A 155 -1.53 -9.19 22.48
N TRP A 156 -0.53 -9.90 21.95
CA TRP A 156 0.05 -9.55 20.65
C TRP A 156 -0.97 -9.62 19.50
N GLN A 157 -1.84 -10.61 19.52
CA GLN A 157 -2.90 -10.74 18.53
C GLN A 157 -4.00 -9.68 18.74
N ALA A 158 -4.25 -9.27 19.97
CA ALA A 158 -5.17 -8.18 20.28
C ALA A 158 -4.65 -6.85 19.74
N GLU A 159 -3.37 -6.54 19.96
CA GLU A 159 -2.72 -5.35 19.41
C GLU A 159 -2.81 -5.30 17.88
N TYR A 160 -2.50 -6.41 17.20
CA TYR A 160 -2.63 -6.52 15.74
C TYR A 160 -4.04 -6.14 15.25
N TRP A 161 -5.09 -6.63 15.92
CA TRP A 161 -6.47 -6.30 15.55
C TRP A 161 -6.85 -4.87 15.90
N ILE A 162 -6.39 -4.32 17.03
CA ILE A 162 -6.62 -2.92 17.41
C ILE A 162 -5.98 -1.97 16.38
N SER A 163 -4.75 -2.27 15.98
CA SER A 163 -4.06 -1.53 14.91
C SER A 163 -4.84 -1.57 13.60
N GLY A 164 -5.41 -2.73 13.23
CA GLY A 164 -6.27 -2.86 12.06
C GLY A 164 -7.51 -1.96 12.12
N ILE A 165 -8.21 -1.89 13.26
CA ILE A 165 -9.36 -0.98 13.43
C ILE A 165 -8.93 0.48 13.22
N ARG A 166 -7.82 0.89 13.83
CA ARG A 166 -7.28 2.25 13.70
C ARG A 166 -6.97 2.57 12.24
N ASP A 167 -6.31 1.69 11.53
CA ASP A 167 -5.88 1.89 10.15
C ASP A 167 -7.09 1.95 9.19
N ASP A 168 -8.09 1.11 9.38
CA ASP A 168 -9.35 1.17 8.63
C ASP A 168 -10.11 2.47 8.91
N ALA A 169 -10.18 2.92 10.17
CA ALA A 169 -10.84 4.16 10.55
C ALA A 169 -10.08 5.40 10.00
N LEU A 170 -8.75 5.39 9.97
CA LEU A 170 -7.93 6.42 9.30
C LEU A 170 -8.18 6.43 7.79
N SER A 171 -8.31 5.25 7.16
CA SER A 171 -8.64 5.13 5.76
C SER A 171 -10.04 5.71 5.45
N LEU A 172 -11.03 5.47 6.31
CA LEU A 172 -12.35 6.11 6.21
C LEU A 172 -12.25 7.63 6.35
N ALA A 173 -11.43 8.12 7.30
CA ALA A 173 -11.20 9.55 7.46
C ALA A 173 -10.58 10.19 6.21
N CYS A 174 -9.69 9.47 5.52
CA CYS A 174 -9.11 9.87 4.23
C CYS A 174 -10.17 9.90 3.12
N LEU A 175 -10.96 8.83 2.96
CA LEU A 175 -12.03 8.77 1.96
C LEU A 175 -12.99 9.96 2.05
N ARG A 176 -13.45 10.27 3.26
CA ARG A 176 -14.35 11.41 3.51
C ARG A 176 -13.78 12.76 3.07
N ARG A 177 -12.45 12.85 2.92
CA ARG A 177 -11.73 14.08 2.60
C ARG A 177 -11.08 14.05 1.22
N GLY A 178 -11.35 13.00 0.44
CA GLY A 178 -10.77 12.84 -0.89
C GLY A 178 -9.25 12.61 -0.90
N LEU A 179 -8.70 12.11 0.23
CA LEU A 179 -7.28 11.77 0.38
C LEU A 179 -7.03 10.30 0.02
N PRO A 180 -5.78 9.95 -0.34
CA PRO A 180 -5.41 8.54 -0.55
C PRO A 180 -5.67 7.69 0.69
N ALA A 181 -6.48 6.61 0.54
CA ALA A 181 -6.93 5.80 1.66
C ALA A 181 -6.22 4.44 1.78
N ARG A 182 -5.26 4.14 0.88
CA ARG A 182 -4.52 2.88 0.89
C ARG A 182 -3.13 3.07 1.48
N GLU A 183 -2.64 2.04 2.20
CA GLU A 183 -1.25 1.96 2.67
C GLU A 183 -0.80 3.14 3.54
N GLY A 184 -1.76 3.82 4.20
CA GLY A 184 -1.46 4.96 5.05
C GLY A 184 -1.06 6.25 4.33
N ARG A 185 -1.08 6.29 2.98
CA ARG A 185 -0.53 7.38 2.18
C ARG A 185 -1.14 8.75 2.46
N GLY A 186 -2.42 8.81 2.85
CA GLY A 186 -3.09 10.07 3.19
C GLY A 186 -3.18 10.36 4.69
N PHE A 187 -2.67 9.50 5.56
CA PHE A 187 -2.86 9.65 7.00
C PHE A 187 -2.20 10.92 7.56
N ASP A 188 -1.02 11.26 7.06
CA ASP A 188 -0.29 12.45 7.47
C ASP A 188 -0.88 13.75 6.89
N ASP A 189 -1.71 13.65 5.85
CA ASP A 189 -2.41 14.79 5.22
C ASP A 189 -3.77 15.08 5.88
N LEU A 190 -4.22 14.23 6.80
CA LEU A 190 -5.41 14.49 7.59
C LEU A 190 -5.23 15.74 8.47
N PRO A 191 -6.31 16.52 8.74
CA PRO A 191 -6.26 17.64 9.66
C PRO A 191 -5.67 17.25 11.03
N ALA A 192 -4.92 18.16 11.65
CA ALA A 192 -4.21 17.88 12.90
C ALA A 192 -5.15 17.39 14.00
N GLU A 193 -6.33 17.99 14.13
CA GLU A 193 -7.35 17.61 15.11
C GLU A 193 -7.88 16.17 14.91
N VAL A 194 -7.88 15.68 13.67
CA VAL A 194 -8.24 14.29 13.35
C VAL A 194 -7.10 13.36 13.76
N ARG A 195 -5.88 13.66 13.31
CA ARG A 195 -4.69 12.85 13.65
C ARG A 195 -4.43 12.76 15.14
N ASP A 196 -4.59 13.89 15.86
CA ASP A 196 -4.38 13.93 17.30
C ASP A 196 -5.42 13.07 18.05
N ALA A 197 -6.67 13.06 17.59
CA ALA A 197 -7.70 12.19 18.15
C ALA A 197 -7.36 10.69 17.97
N PHE A 198 -6.75 10.31 16.85
CA PHE A 198 -6.35 8.92 16.61
C PHE A 198 -5.16 8.46 17.46
N ARG A 199 -4.41 9.36 18.09
CA ARG A 199 -3.32 8.99 19.02
C ARG A 199 -3.85 8.20 20.21
N GLU A 200 -5.07 8.44 20.63
CA GLU A 200 -5.72 7.68 21.71
C GLU A 200 -5.96 6.21 21.35
N ALA A 201 -5.97 5.87 20.04
CA ALA A 201 -6.09 4.49 19.59
C ALA A 201 -4.74 3.75 19.47
N LEU A 202 -3.63 4.40 19.78
CA LEU A 202 -2.32 3.74 19.85
C LEU A 202 -2.24 2.85 21.09
N VAL A 203 -1.73 1.63 20.89
CA VAL A 203 -1.42 0.69 21.97
C VAL A 203 -0.02 1.01 22.48
N VAL A 204 0.12 1.39 23.75
CA VAL A 204 1.42 1.75 24.34
C VAL A 204 2.02 0.66 25.22
N SER A 205 1.23 -0.36 25.58
CA SER A 205 1.71 -1.58 26.24
C SER A 205 0.78 -2.75 25.97
N LEU A 206 1.23 -3.97 26.28
CA LEU A 206 0.42 -5.19 26.14
C LEU A 206 -0.34 -5.56 27.41
N GLU A 207 -0.48 -4.61 28.34
CA GLU A 207 -1.29 -4.83 29.51
C GLU A 207 -2.79 -4.86 29.13
N ARG A 208 -3.57 -5.71 29.81
CA ARG A 208 -4.99 -5.93 29.50
C ARG A 208 -5.79 -4.63 29.49
N ASP A 209 -5.61 -3.78 30.48
CA ASP A 209 -6.35 -2.54 30.64
C ASP A 209 -6.00 -1.52 29.56
N GLU A 210 -4.74 -1.49 29.14
CA GLU A 210 -4.28 -0.64 28.05
C GLU A 210 -4.88 -1.10 26.70
N LEU A 211 -4.89 -2.41 26.43
CA LEU A 211 -5.50 -2.96 25.23
C LEU A 211 -7.02 -2.65 25.17
N LEU A 212 -7.73 -2.72 26.30
CA LEU A 212 -9.14 -2.34 26.40
C LEU A 212 -9.35 -0.83 26.17
N ARG A 213 -8.48 0.01 26.73
CA ARG A 213 -8.50 1.47 26.50
C ARG A 213 -8.31 1.79 25.02
N ALA A 214 -7.27 1.22 24.40
CA ALA A 214 -6.96 1.45 22.99
C ALA A 214 -8.08 0.92 22.06
N LEU A 215 -8.66 -0.24 22.38
CA LEU A 215 -9.81 -0.79 21.66
C LEU A 215 -11.01 0.17 21.73
N GLY A 216 -11.31 0.71 22.92
CA GLY A 216 -12.39 1.67 23.10
C GLY A 216 -12.17 2.94 22.27
N ALA A 217 -10.95 3.47 22.28
CA ALA A 217 -10.58 4.63 21.49
C ALA A 217 -10.68 4.35 19.98
N ALA A 218 -10.20 3.21 19.50
CA ALA A 218 -10.26 2.82 18.09
C ALA A 218 -11.72 2.68 17.60
N ILE A 219 -12.60 2.05 18.41
CA ILE A 219 -14.04 1.95 18.12
C ILE A 219 -14.68 3.34 18.07
N ALA A 220 -14.37 4.23 19.01
CA ALA A 220 -14.91 5.58 19.01
C ALA A 220 -14.52 6.36 17.75
N MET A 221 -13.28 6.22 17.29
CA MET A 221 -12.83 6.83 16.03
C MET A 221 -13.48 6.21 14.81
N LEU A 222 -13.65 4.88 14.77
CA LEU A 222 -14.36 4.19 13.72
C LEU A 222 -15.79 4.72 13.55
N LEU A 223 -16.54 4.83 14.64
CA LEU A 223 -17.91 5.34 14.62
C LEU A 223 -17.97 6.82 14.21
N ARG A 224 -17.00 7.63 14.66
CA ARG A 224 -16.89 9.04 14.28
C ARG A 224 -16.64 9.24 12.79
N GLU A 225 -15.83 8.38 12.17
CA GLU A 225 -15.43 8.49 10.78
C GLU A 225 -16.30 7.67 9.80
N ALA A 226 -17.41 7.09 10.28
CA ALA A 226 -18.30 6.23 9.49
C ALA A 226 -18.81 6.88 8.18
N GLY A 227 -19.09 8.20 8.20
CA GLY A 227 -19.40 8.95 6.96
C GLY A 227 -20.52 8.33 6.14
N GLU A 228 -20.21 7.84 4.94
CA GLU A 228 -21.17 7.24 4.02
C GLU A 228 -21.85 5.98 4.56
N VAL A 229 -21.24 5.30 5.52
CA VAL A 229 -21.78 4.10 6.16
C VAL A 229 -22.42 4.37 7.52
N GLN A 230 -22.81 5.61 7.79
CA GLN A 230 -23.40 6.01 9.06
C GLN A 230 -24.62 5.16 9.47
N ALA A 231 -25.49 4.81 8.53
CA ALA A 231 -26.64 3.97 8.80
C ALA A 231 -26.27 2.54 9.26
N LEU A 232 -25.16 2.00 8.77
CA LEU A 232 -24.63 0.73 9.25
C LEU A 232 -23.97 0.90 10.61
N ALA A 233 -23.22 1.98 10.81
CA ALA A 233 -22.57 2.29 12.08
C ALA A 233 -23.58 2.38 13.22
N GLU A 234 -24.70 3.09 13.04
CA GLU A 234 -25.79 3.19 14.02
C GLU A 234 -26.39 1.83 14.39
N LYS A 235 -26.49 0.91 13.45
CA LYS A 235 -27.02 -0.45 13.72
C LYS A 235 -26.09 -1.31 14.54
N VAL A 236 -24.78 -1.16 14.39
CA VAL A 236 -23.78 -1.98 15.09
C VAL A 236 -23.19 -1.31 16.32
N GLU A 237 -23.40 -0.01 16.49
CA GLU A 237 -22.87 0.75 17.63
C GLU A 237 -23.18 0.14 18.99
N PRO A 238 -24.41 -0.33 19.30
CA PRO A 238 -24.70 -0.96 20.59
C PRO A 238 -23.77 -2.13 20.90
N GLN A 239 -23.59 -3.03 19.91
CA GLN A 239 -22.71 -4.21 20.04
C GLN A 239 -21.22 -3.80 20.16
N LEU A 240 -20.78 -2.78 19.42
CA LEU A 240 -19.41 -2.29 19.52
C LEU A 240 -19.13 -1.68 20.91
N ARG A 241 -20.12 -0.99 21.50
CA ARG A 241 -19.99 -0.44 22.86
C ARG A 241 -19.93 -1.54 23.92
N GLU A 242 -20.63 -2.66 23.74
CA GLU A 242 -20.54 -3.83 24.63
C GLU A 242 -19.11 -4.41 24.65
N LEU A 243 -18.38 -4.36 23.54
CA LEU A 243 -16.99 -4.84 23.49
C LEU A 243 -16.03 -4.06 24.40
N THR A 244 -16.38 -2.83 24.77
CA THR A 244 -15.55 -1.96 25.62
C THR A 244 -16.00 -1.93 27.07
N ALA A 245 -17.15 -2.54 27.38
CA ALA A 245 -17.64 -2.62 28.74
C ALA A 245 -16.73 -3.52 29.61
N ALA A 246 -16.48 -3.11 30.84
CA ALA A 246 -15.89 -3.98 31.85
C ALA A 246 -16.90 -5.08 32.24
N PHE A 247 -16.46 -6.31 32.29
CA PHE A 247 -17.20 -7.43 32.88
C PHE A 247 -16.75 -7.63 34.30
#